data_b6d9377e92931db9a598690e391c023d
#
_entry.id   b6d9377e92931db9a598690e391c023d
#
_cell.length_a   1.000
_cell.length_b   1.000
_cell.length_c   1.000
_cell.angle_alpha   90.00
_cell.angle_beta   90.00
_cell.angle_gamma   90.00
#
_symmetry.space_group_name_H-M   'P 1'
#
loop_
_entity.id
_entity.type
_entity.pdbx_description
1 polymer ?
#
loop_
_entity_poly.entity_id
_entity_poly.type
_entity_poly.pdbx_seq_one_letter_code
_entity_poly.pdbx_strand_id
1 'polypeptide(L)'
;ITEWLPMSSFGHLVIVEEYLGLELPLIFNVMLHLGTMFVVLVVFWRDIINIVKALVSLDFKTDEGKLALLIAVGSVPTALIGFFFHDIFESFSHNLLAVGVALLITGFVLFVSERRKTDRELSYLDSLLIGTAQGIAITPGISRSGVTIATGLLRRVKKEIAFKYSFLLSVPAVIGATAMESRDLVVGNVDVVALFLGAITSMMVGYISLKFLQKIVMKEKFHLFAYYCWIVGLITVFFHLF
;
A
#
# COMPACT_ATOMS: atom_id res chain seq x y z
N ILE A 1 -6.46 9.14 4.03
CA ILE A 1 -7.29 8.06 4.60
C ILE A 1 -7.08 6.77 3.80
N THR A 2 -7.34 6.80 2.51
CA THR A 2 -7.34 5.63 1.62
C THR A 2 -5.97 5.00 1.40
N GLU A 3 -4.87 5.68 1.76
CA GLU A 3 -3.51 5.15 1.64
C GLU A 3 -3.28 3.93 2.56
N TRP A 4 -3.80 4.00 3.78
CA TRP A 4 -3.63 2.92 4.75
C TRP A 4 -4.84 2.00 4.83
N LEU A 5 -6.05 2.54 4.66
CA LEU A 5 -7.23 1.70 4.61
C LEU A 5 -7.23 0.86 3.32
N PRO A 6 -7.71 -0.39 3.37
CA PRO A 6 -7.58 -1.33 2.26
C PRO A 6 -8.60 -1.08 1.15
N MET A 7 -8.61 0.14 0.61
CA MET A 7 -9.61 0.59 -0.39
C MET A 7 -8.99 1.30 -1.61
N SER A 8 -7.67 1.24 -1.78
CA SER A 8 -6.89 1.84 -2.88
C SER A 8 -6.91 3.37 -2.93
N SER A 9 -5.86 4.00 -2.42
CA SER A 9 -5.68 5.46 -2.48
C SER A 9 -5.58 5.96 -3.91
N PHE A 10 -4.77 5.31 -4.73
CA PHE A 10 -4.55 5.70 -6.10
C PHE A 10 -5.84 5.58 -6.93
N GLY A 11 -6.62 4.52 -6.75
CA GLY A 11 -7.94 4.41 -7.39
C GLY A 11 -8.89 5.54 -7.00
N HIS A 12 -8.88 5.97 -5.73
CA HIS A 12 -9.70 7.11 -5.31
C HIS A 12 -9.21 8.45 -5.87
N LEU A 13 -7.88 8.64 -5.96
CA LEU A 13 -7.33 9.85 -6.59
C LEU A 13 -7.76 9.93 -8.05
N VAL A 14 -7.61 8.87 -8.83
CA VAL A 14 -8.06 8.81 -10.23
C VAL A 14 -9.56 9.14 -10.37
N ILE A 15 -10.39 8.53 -9.51
CA ILE A 15 -11.84 8.79 -9.53
C ILE A 15 -12.12 10.26 -9.23
N VAL A 16 -11.48 10.84 -8.22
CA VAL A 16 -11.71 12.23 -7.80
C VAL A 16 -11.18 13.21 -8.85
N GLU A 17 -10.01 12.98 -9.41
CA GLU A 17 -9.42 13.81 -10.48
C GLU A 17 -10.33 13.84 -11.71
N GLU A 18 -10.82 12.69 -12.15
CA GLU A 18 -11.70 12.58 -13.30
C GLU A 18 -13.04 13.31 -13.07
N TYR A 19 -13.70 13.06 -11.92
CA TYR A 19 -15.00 13.69 -11.64
C TYR A 19 -14.95 15.19 -11.37
N LEU A 20 -13.84 15.69 -10.84
CA LEU A 20 -13.66 17.13 -10.55
C LEU A 20 -12.95 17.87 -11.69
N GLY A 21 -12.46 17.17 -12.71
CA GLY A 21 -11.67 17.75 -13.79
C GLY A 21 -10.36 18.37 -13.27
N LEU A 22 -9.73 17.75 -12.27
CA LEU A 22 -8.50 18.23 -11.64
C LEU A 22 -7.30 17.51 -12.26
N GLU A 23 -6.26 18.26 -12.56
CA GLU A 23 -4.94 17.74 -12.91
C GLU A 23 -3.97 18.13 -11.79
N LEU A 24 -3.75 17.23 -10.84
CA LEU A 24 -2.82 17.48 -9.74
C LEU A 24 -1.38 17.28 -10.20
N PRO A 25 -0.47 18.23 -9.90
CA PRO A 25 0.96 18.05 -10.19
C PRO A 25 1.50 16.80 -9.50
N LEU A 26 2.37 16.04 -10.20
CA LEU A 26 3.00 14.81 -9.68
C LEU A 26 3.66 15.03 -8.30
N ILE A 27 4.30 16.20 -8.11
CA ILE A 27 4.92 16.56 -6.83
C ILE A 27 3.92 16.54 -5.65
N PHE A 28 2.63 16.83 -5.90
CA PHE A 28 1.62 16.81 -4.85
C PHE A 28 1.37 15.37 -4.37
N ASN A 29 1.22 14.43 -5.30
CA ASN A 29 1.06 13.02 -4.99
C ASN A 29 2.27 12.44 -4.26
N VAL A 30 3.49 12.77 -4.73
CA VAL A 30 4.75 12.38 -4.08
C VAL A 30 4.80 12.89 -2.63
N MET A 31 4.46 14.14 -2.38
CA MET A 31 4.47 14.71 -1.02
C MET A 31 3.44 14.09 -0.10
N LEU A 32 2.26 13.74 -0.62
CA LEU A 32 1.25 13.01 0.16
C LEU A 32 1.74 11.60 0.53
N HIS A 33 2.37 10.89 -0.40
CA HIS A 33 2.95 9.57 -0.14
C HIS A 33 4.11 9.62 0.86
N LEU A 34 4.98 10.63 0.76
CA LEU A 34 6.03 10.85 1.76
C LEU A 34 5.46 11.16 3.14
N GLY A 35 4.40 11.97 3.21
CA GLY A 35 3.69 12.26 4.46
C GLY A 35 3.12 11.00 5.11
N THR A 36 2.48 10.14 4.32
CA THR A 36 1.95 8.86 4.83
C THR A 36 3.08 7.88 5.19
N MET A 37 4.15 7.79 4.40
CA MET A 37 5.32 6.96 4.72
C MET A 37 5.95 7.36 6.06
N PHE A 38 6.03 8.66 6.36
CA PHE A 38 6.54 9.14 7.63
C PHE A 38 5.75 8.57 8.83
N VAL A 39 4.45 8.37 8.67
CA VAL A 39 3.61 7.72 9.71
C VAL A 39 4.08 6.30 9.99
N VAL A 40 4.42 5.53 8.96
CA VAL A 40 4.97 4.17 9.14
C VAL A 40 6.29 4.22 9.89
N LEU A 41 7.17 5.14 9.51
CA LEU A 41 8.46 5.33 10.20
C LEU A 41 8.26 5.66 11.69
N VAL A 42 7.28 6.49 12.02
CA VAL A 42 6.95 6.84 13.42
C VAL A 42 6.31 5.68 14.17
N VAL A 43 5.34 4.98 13.57
CA VAL A 43 4.62 3.90 14.26
C VAL A 43 5.50 2.68 14.48
N PHE A 44 6.37 2.35 13.53
CA PHE A 44 7.26 1.20 13.57
C PHE A 44 8.73 1.58 13.83
N TRP A 45 9.01 2.77 14.39
CA TRP A 45 10.35 3.30 14.56
C TRP A 45 11.30 2.37 15.31
N ARG A 46 10.80 1.67 16.35
CA ARG A 46 11.60 0.69 17.11
C ARG A 46 11.97 -0.52 16.27
N ASP A 47 11.01 -1.05 15.52
CA ASP A 47 11.24 -2.18 14.62
C ASP A 47 12.27 -1.80 13.55
N ILE A 48 12.12 -0.61 12.95
CA ILE A 48 13.03 -0.12 11.91
C ILE A 48 14.44 0.07 12.44
N ILE A 49 14.62 0.69 13.62
CA ILE A 49 15.94 0.85 14.23
C ILE A 49 16.58 -0.51 14.51
N ASN A 50 15.82 -1.47 15.03
CA ASN A 50 16.34 -2.80 15.33
C ASN A 50 16.71 -3.57 14.05
N ILE A 51 15.90 -3.45 13.00
CA ILE A 51 16.21 -4.00 11.67
C ILE A 51 17.52 -3.39 11.12
N VAL A 52 17.67 -2.07 11.19
CA VAL A 52 18.89 -1.38 10.73
C VAL A 52 20.10 -1.82 11.55
N LYS A 53 19.98 -1.94 12.88
CA LYS A 53 21.05 -2.45 13.73
C LYS A 53 21.46 -3.87 13.37
N ALA A 54 20.48 -4.77 13.15
CA ALA A 54 20.74 -6.15 12.75
C ALA A 54 21.46 -6.22 11.38
N LEU A 55 21.06 -5.34 10.44
CA LEU A 55 21.73 -5.23 9.14
C LEU A 55 23.18 -4.74 9.27
N VAL A 56 23.42 -3.70 10.06
CA VAL A 56 24.78 -3.14 10.26
C VAL A 56 25.69 -4.14 10.98
N SER A 57 25.15 -4.88 11.97
CA SER A 57 25.90 -5.91 12.69
C SER A 57 25.98 -7.26 11.96
N LEU A 58 25.32 -7.38 10.78
CA LEU A 58 25.18 -8.63 10.02
C LEU A 58 24.64 -9.80 10.86
N ASP A 59 23.84 -9.50 11.88
CA ASP A 59 23.25 -10.51 12.75
C ASP A 59 21.88 -10.95 12.24
N PHE A 60 21.90 -11.89 11.33
CA PHE A 60 20.70 -12.49 10.72
C PHE A 60 20.08 -13.65 11.52
N LYS A 61 20.62 -13.92 12.72
CA LYS A 61 20.07 -14.98 13.61
C LYS A 61 18.97 -14.47 14.51
N THR A 62 18.95 -13.16 14.77
CA THR A 62 17.89 -12.49 15.53
C THR A 62 16.59 -12.43 14.75
N ASP A 63 15.47 -12.22 15.43
CA ASP A 63 14.16 -12.08 14.79
C ASP A 63 14.10 -10.83 13.88
N GLU A 64 14.76 -9.75 14.28
CA GLU A 64 14.90 -8.52 13.47
C GLU A 64 15.78 -8.74 12.24
N GLY A 65 16.87 -9.51 12.37
CA GLY A 65 17.71 -9.86 11.24
C GLY A 65 17.00 -10.77 10.24
N LYS A 66 16.21 -11.75 10.71
CA LYS A 66 15.34 -12.55 9.85
C LYS A 66 14.27 -11.68 9.16
N LEU A 67 13.68 -10.73 9.89
CA LEU A 67 12.69 -9.81 9.33
C LEU A 67 13.31 -8.93 8.23
N ALA A 68 14.55 -8.47 8.42
CA ALA A 68 15.29 -7.74 7.40
C ALA A 68 15.46 -8.56 6.11
N LEU A 69 15.87 -9.84 6.23
CA LEU A 69 15.99 -10.73 5.08
C LEU A 69 14.64 -10.99 4.40
N LEU A 70 13.58 -11.17 5.18
CA LEU A 70 12.23 -11.34 4.64
C LEU A 70 11.78 -10.09 3.88
N ILE A 71 12.03 -8.89 4.38
CA ILE A 71 11.73 -7.63 3.67
C ILE A 71 12.54 -7.57 2.36
N ALA A 72 13.83 -7.87 2.39
CA ALA A 72 14.65 -7.89 1.19
C ALA A 72 14.10 -8.88 0.15
N VAL A 73 13.77 -10.11 0.56
CA VAL A 73 13.19 -11.14 -0.32
C VAL A 73 11.84 -10.71 -0.91
N GLY A 74 10.95 -10.11 -0.11
CA GLY A 74 9.66 -9.61 -0.58
C GLY A 74 9.78 -8.37 -1.48
N SER A 75 10.84 -7.57 -1.31
CA SER A 75 11.07 -6.40 -2.15
C SER A 75 11.51 -6.77 -3.57
N VAL A 76 12.14 -7.93 -3.78
CA VAL A 76 12.59 -8.37 -5.11
C VAL A 76 11.42 -8.48 -6.10
N PRO A 77 10.37 -9.30 -5.86
CA PRO A 77 9.26 -9.39 -6.80
C PRO A 77 8.53 -8.05 -6.95
N THR A 78 8.39 -7.25 -5.89
CA THR A 78 7.81 -5.92 -5.97
C THR A 78 8.58 -5.03 -6.95
N ALA A 79 9.91 -4.98 -6.83
CA ALA A 79 10.77 -4.16 -7.68
C ALA A 79 10.76 -4.64 -9.14
N LEU A 80 10.84 -5.96 -9.35
CA LEU A 80 10.78 -6.54 -10.71
C LEU A 80 9.45 -6.23 -11.40
N ILE A 81 8.33 -6.44 -10.70
CA ILE A 81 7.01 -6.16 -11.27
C ILE A 81 6.86 -4.66 -11.52
N GLY A 82 7.24 -3.81 -10.57
CA GLY A 82 7.18 -2.35 -10.74
C GLY A 82 8.03 -1.85 -11.89
N PHE A 83 9.23 -2.40 -12.08
CA PHE A 83 10.13 -1.98 -13.15
C PHE A 83 9.66 -2.46 -14.54
N PHE A 84 9.30 -3.74 -14.69
CA PHE A 84 8.96 -4.29 -16.00
C PHE A 84 7.54 -3.96 -16.48
N PHE A 85 6.62 -3.65 -15.56
CA PHE A 85 5.22 -3.41 -15.90
C PHE A 85 4.77 -1.97 -15.62
N HIS A 86 5.70 -1.06 -15.38
CA HIS A 86 5.42 0.35 -15.08
C HIS A 86 4.46 0.98 -16.09
N ASP A 87 4.80 0.94 -17.37
CA ASP A 87 4.01 1.57 -18.44
C ASP A 87 2.59 0.98 -18.57
N ILE A 88 2.46 -0.33 -18.27
CA ILE A 88 1.16 -0.99 -18.27
C ILE A 88 0.30 -0.45 -17.12
N PHE A 89 0.87 -0.34 -15.92
CA PHE A 89 0.15 0.18 -14.76
C PHE A 89 -0.21 1.65 -14.93
N GLU A 90 0.68 2.45 -15.52
CA GLU A 90 0.42 3.85 -15.84
C GLU A 90 -0.76 3.98 -16.82
N SER A 91 -0.84 3.13 -17.84
CA SER A 91 -1.97 3.14 -18.78
C SER A 91 -3.33 2.89 -18.11
N PHE A 92 -3.37 2.16 -17.00
CA PHE A 92 -4.59 1.91 -16.24
C PHE A 92 -5.04 3.13 -15.42
N SER A 93 -4.15 4.08 -15.13
CA SER A 93 -4.49 5.32 -14.40
C SER A 93 -5.51 6.18 -15.15
N HIS A 94 -5.53 6.07 -16.47
CA HIS A 94 -6.44 6.80 -17.34
C HIS A 94 -7.69 6.00 -17.74
N ASN A 95 -7.94 4.86 -17.06
CA ASN A 95 -9.05 3.97 -17.40
C ASN A 95 -9.92 3.65 -16.17
N LEU A 96 -11.02 4.41 -16.01
CA LEU A 96 -11.96 4.22 -14.90
C LEU A 96 -12.55 2.82 -14.83
N LEU A 97 -12.76 2.14 -15.97
CA LEU A 97 -13.24 0.76 -15.99
C LEU A 97 -12.22 -0.18 -15.33
N ALA A 98 -10.93 -0.02 -15.68
CA ALA A 98 -9.86 -0.82 -15.08
C ALA A 98 -9.78 -0.57 -13.56
N VAL A 99 -9.87 0.69 -13.11
CA VAL A 99 -9.90 1.08 -11.69
C VAL A 99 -11.10 0.44 -10.98
N GLY A 100 -12.30 0.51 -11.56
CA GLY A 100 -13.50 -0.07 -10.98
C GLY A 100 -13.40 -1.60 -10.83
N VAL A 101 -12.93 -2.31 -11.88
CA VAL A 101 -12.71 -3.75 -11.84
C VAL A 101 -11.63 -4.12 -10.80
N ALA A 102 -10.55 -3.36 -10.71
CA ALA A 102 -9.48 -3.56 -9.72
C ALA A 102 -10.00 -3.39 -8.28
N LEU A 103 -10.91 -2.44 -8.03
CA LEU A 103 -11.59 -2.29 -6.74
C LEU A 103 -12.46 -3.51 -6.42
N LEU A 104 -13.18 -4.07 -7.40
CA LEU A 104 -13.99 -5.29 -7.20
C LEU A 104 -13.10 -6.48 -6.83
N ILE A 105 -11.95 -6.63 -7.50
CA ILE A 105 -10.94 -7.66 -7.20
C ILE A 105 -10.39 -7.46 -5.78
N THR A 106 -10.03 -6.22 -5.41
CA THR A 106 -9.60 -5.88 -4.05
C THR A 106 -10.64 -6.33 -3.03
N GLY A 107 -11.91 -5.97 -3.22
CA GLY A 107 -12.99 -6.40 -2.35
C GLY A 107 -13.10 -7.92 -2.20
N PHE A 108 -12.98 -8.66 -3.31
CA PHE A 108 -13.02 -10.12 -3.28
C PHE A 108 -11.86 -10.72 -2.46
N VAL A 109 -10.64 -10.23 -2.68
CA VAL A 109 -9.45 -10.68 -1.94
C VAL A 109 -9.60 -10.41 -0.43
N LEU A 110 -10.06 -9.23 -0.05
CA LEU A 110 -10.32 -8.87 1.34
C LEU A 110 -11.36 -9.80 1.99
N PHE A 111 -12.46 -10.06 1.28
CA PHE A 111 -13.55 -10.90 1.79
C PHE A 111 -13.13 -12.35 2.04
N VAL A 112 -12.32 -12.92 1.15
CA VAL A 112 -11.86 -14.31 1.26
C VAL A 112 -10.75 -14.46 2.31
N SER A 113 -9.95 -13.43 2.55
CA SER A 113 -8.76 -13.49 3.40
C SER A 113 -9.06 -13.81 4.88
N GLU A 114 -10.20 -13.38 5.38
CA GLU A 114 -10.55 -13.48 6.80
C GLU A 114 -11.09 -14.86 7.24
N ARG A 115 -11.33 -15.76 6.28
CA ARG A 115 -11.92 -17.09 6.54
C ARG A 115 -10.91 -18.14 7.04
N ARG A 116 -9.65 -17.75 7.28
CA ARG A 116 -8.57 -18.68 7.65
C ARG A 116 -8.09 -18.45 9.08
N LYS A 117 -7.81 -19.54 9.81
CA LYS A 117 -7.07 -19.46 11.09
C LYS A 117 -5.65 -18.96 10.81
N THR A 118 -5.19 -18.01 11.59
CA THR A 118 -3.86 -17.39 11.47
C THR A 118 -3.02 -17.82 12.67
N ASP A 119 -2.12 -18.79 12.47
CA ASP A 119 -1.36 -19.46 13.53
C ASP A 119 0.14 -19.63 13.22
N ARG A 120 0.57 -19.22 12.01
CA ARG A 120 1.94 -19.45 11.52
C ARG A 120 2.81 -18.21 11.59
N GLU A 121 4.10 -18.44 11.74
CA GLU A 121 5.12 -17.43 11.51
C GLU A 121 5.32 -17.19 10.00
N LEU A 122 5.91 -16.03 9.68
CA LEU A 122 6.21 -15.63 8.31
C LEU A 122 7.40 -16.44 7.76
N SER A 123 7.24 -17.02 6.57
CA SER A 123 8.29 -17.74 5.85
C SER A 123 8.79 -16.95 4.63
N TYR A 124 9.92 -17.37 4.05
CA TYR A 124 10.43 -16.78 2.80
C TYR A 124 9.46 -16.90 1.62
N LEU A 125 8.74 -18.02 1.53
CA LEU A 125 7.70 -18.18 0.51
C LEU A 125 6.54 -17.20 0.72
N ASP A 126 6.13 -17.01 1.97
CA ASP A 126 5.07 -16.05 2.30
C ASP A 126 5.52 -14.62 1.94
N SER A 127 6.79 -14.29 2.22
CA SER A 127 7.41 -13.03 1.85
C SER A 127 7.41 -12.80 0.33
N LEU A 128 7.81 -13.79 -0.47
CA LEU A 128 7.76 -13.72 -1.93
C LEU A 128 6.33 -13.48 -2.44
N LEU A 129 5.34 -14.21 -1.91
CA LEU A 129 3.94 -14.07 -2.31
C LEU A 129 3.37 -12.71 -1.92
N ILE A 130 3.67 -12.20 -0.71
CA ILE A 130 3.24 -10.88 -0.27
C ILE A 130 3.91 -9.80 -1.12
N GLY A 131 5.20 -9.95 -1.43
CA GLY A 131 5.92 -9.03 -2.32
C GLY A 131 5.40 -9.03 -3.75
N THR A 132 5.01 -10.19 -4.28
CA THR A 132 4.32 -10.30 -5.59
C THR A 132 2.97 -9.58 -5.55
N ALA A 133 2.17 -9.80 -4.50
CA ALA A 133 0.91 -9.08 -4.30
C ALA A 133 1.13 -7.57 -4.20
N GLN A 134 2.21 -7.12 -3.54
CA GLN A 134 2.58 -5.70 -3.49
C GLN A 134 2.94 -5.14 -4.87
N GLY A 135 3.68 -5.89 -5.69
CA GLY A 135 4.00 -5.50 -7.06
C GLY A 135 2.75 -5.35 -7.93
N ILE A 136 1.82 -6.29 -7.84
CA ILE A 136 0.53 -6.22 -8.55
C ILE A 136 -0.31 -5.02 -8.06
N ALA A 137 -0.17 -4.63 -6.80
CA ALA A 137 -0.89 -3.51 -6.22
C ALA A 137 -0.39 -2.12 -6.66
N ILE A 138 0.57 -2.04 -7.56
CA ILE A 138 0.89 -0.81 -8.31
C ILE A 138 -0.27 -0.45 -9.25
N THR A 139 -1.06 -1.44 -9.67
CA THR A 139 -2.29 -1.24 -10.47
C THR A 139 -3.28 -0.34 -9.72
N PRO A 140 -3.74 0.78 -10.33
CA PRO A 140 -4.78 1.64 -9.77
C PRO A 140 -6.06 0.85 -9.47
N GLY A 141 -6.65 1.06 -8.29
CA GLY A 141 -7.82 0.30 -7.84
C GLY A 141 -7.48 -0.94 -7.01
N ILE A 142 -6.24 -1.50 -7.10
CA ILE A 142 -5.79 -2.53 -6.18
C ILE A 142 -5.21 -1.86 -4.92
N SER A 143 -5.70 -2.26 -3.76
CA SER A 143 -5.19 -1.75 -2.50
C SER A 143 -3.92 -2.47 -2.07
N ARG A 144 -2.78 -1.75 -2.01
CA ARG A 144 -1.51 -2.30 -1.56
C ARG A 144 -1.61 -2.90 -0.15
N SER A 145 -2.04 -2.11 0.85
CA SER A 145 -2.22 -2.57 2.23
C SER A 145 -3.24 -3.71 2.31
N GLY A 146 -4.31 -3.61 1.50
CA GLY A 146 -5.35 -4.64 1.42
C GLY A 146 -4.81 -5.99 0.97
N VAL A 147 -4.20 -6.05 -0.21
CA VAL A 147 -3.77 -7.35 -0.77
C VAL A 147 -2.55 -7.93 -0.07
N THR A 148 -1.63 -7.11 0.46
CA THR A 148 -0.45 -7.62 1.19
C THR A 148 -0.85 -8.23 2.53
N ILE A 149 -1.70 -7.56 3.31
CA ILE A 149 -2.25 -8.13 4.55
C ILE A 149 -3.09 -9.36 4.23
N ALA A 150 -4.01 -9.27 3.24
CA ALA A 150 -4.87 -10.38 2.85
C ALA A 150 -4.06 -11.62 2.42
N THR A 151 -2.98 -11.44 1.65
CA THR A 151 -2.10 -12.54 1.26
C THR A 151 -1.46 -13.19 2.48
N GLY A 152 -0.99 -12.42 3.45
CA GLY A 152 -0.47 -12.95 4.71
C GLY A 152 -1.52 -13.77 5.47
N LEU A 153 -2.76 -13.27 5.59
CA LEU A 153 -3.86 -13.95 6.24
C LEU A 153 -4.26 -15.24 5.51
N LEU A 154 -4.34 -15.23 4.18
CA LEU A 154 -4.60 -16.41 3.34
C LEU A 154 -3.52 -17.48 3.51
N ARG A 155 -2.26 -17.06 3.73
CA ARG A 155 -1.13 -17.93 4.05
C ARG A 155 -1.11 -18.39 5.51
N ARG A 156 -2.13 -18.01 6.32
CA ARG A 156 -2.28 -18.34 7.74
C ARG A 156 -1.20 -17.69 8.63
N VAL A 157 -0.54 -16.64 8.15
CA VAL A 157 0.40 -15.86 8.97
C VAL A 157 -0.37 -15.15 10.08
N LYS A 158 0.18 -15.11 11.29
CA LYS A 158 -0.41 -14.38 12.43
C LYS A 158 -0.74 -12.94 12.03
N LYS A 159 -1.92 -12.45 12.42
CA LYS A 159 -2.44 -11.13 12.03
C LYS A 159 -1.48 -10.00 12.34
N GLU A 160 -0.89 -10.04 13.52
CA GLU A 160 0.08 -9.05 13.99
C GLU A 160 1.30 -9.00 13.09
N ILE A 161 1.80 -10.18 12.67
CA ILE A 161 2.96 -10.31 11.79
C ILE A 161 2.60 -9.87 10.37
N ALA A 162 1.47 -10.34 9.83
CA ALA A 162 1.01 -9.97 8.49
C ALA A 162 0.81 -8.45 8.37
N PHE A 163 0.18 -7.83 9.38
CA PHE A 163 0.01 -6.39 9.46
C PHE A 163 1.37 -5.67 9.52
N LYS A 164 2.22 -5.97 10.51
CA LYS A 164 3.53 -5.35 10.67
C LYS A 164 4.38 -5.50 9.41
N TYR A 165 4.46 -6.71 8.88
CA TYR A 165 5.26 -7.01 7.70
C TYR A 165 4.81 -6.23 6.46
N SER A 166 3.51 -6.16 6.21
CA SER A 166 2.94 -5.40 5.09
C SER A 166 3.41 -3.93 5.11
N PHE A 167 3.38 -3.28 6.27
CA PHE A 167 3.80 -1.88 6.40
C PHE A 167 5.32 -1.71 6.34
N LEU A 168 6.10 -2.60 6.93
CA LEU A 168 7.55 -2.55 6.84
C LEU A 168 8.04 -2.82 5.41
N LEU A 169 7.41 -3.77 4.69
CA LEU A 169 7.71 -4.05 3.29
C LEU A 169 7.37 -2.86 2.38
N SER A 170 6.40 -2.03 2.76
CA SER A 170 6.06 -0.86 1.96
C SER A 170 7.13 0.23 1.99
N VAL A 171 7.97 0.30 3.02
CA VAL A 171 8.98 1.35 3.16
C VAL A 171 9.98 1.35 1.98
N PRO A 172 10.69 0.24 1.68
CA PRO A 172 11.58 0.22 0.53
C PRO A 172 10.86 0.42 -0.81
N ALA A 173 9.61 -0.05 -0.93
CA ALA A 173 8.81 0.12 -2.14
C ALA A 173 8.46 1.59 -2.39
N VAL A 174 7.99 2.32 -1.36
CA VAL A 174 7.66 3.75 -1.47
C VAL A 174 8.92 4.58 -1.73
N ILE A 175 10.04 4.28 -1.08
CA ILE A 175 11.31 4.96 -1.35
C ILE A 175 11.72 4.74 -2.82
N GLY A 176 11.62 3.51 -3.33
CA GLY A 176 11.95 3.19 -4.72
C GLY A 176 11.03 3.91 -5.71
N ALA A 177 9.71 3.89 -5.49
CA ALA A 177 8.74 4.60 -6.31
C ALA A 177 9.00 6.12 -6.32
N THR A 178 9.15 6.73 -5.15
CA THR A 178 9.45 8.16 -5.01
C THR A 178 10.77 8.53 -5.73
N ALA A 179 11.79 7.68 -5.66
CA ALA A 179 13.06 7.92 -6.36
C ALA A 179 12.91 7.82 -7.89
N MET A 180 12.02 6.97 -8.39
CA MET A 180 11.71 6.91 -9.83
C MET A 180 10.92 8.14 -10.27
N GLU A 181 9.83 8.46 -9.59
CA GLU A 181 8.97 9.62 -9.90
C GLU A 181 9.71 10.95 -9.76
N SER A 182 10.71 11.04 -8.85
CA SER A 182 11.50 12.27 -8.67
C SER A 182 12.32 12.66 -9.90
N ARG A 183 12.56 11.76 -10.86
CA ARG A 183 13.25 12.05 -12.11
C ARG A 183 12.41 12.90 -13.07
N ASP A 184 11.09 12.74 -12.99
CA ASP A 184 10.13 13.40 -13.87
C ASP A 184 9.49 14.64 -13.20
N LEU A 185 9.99 14.99 -11.99
CA LEU A 185 9.51 16.16 -11.26
C LEU A 185 9.91 17.45 -11.96
N VAL A 186 8.97 18.03 -12.68
CA VAL A 186 9.06 19.43 -13.13
C VAL A 186 8.51 20.29 -12.00
N VAL A 187 9.40 20.98 -11.29
CA VAL A 187 9.02 21.97 -10.28
C VAL A 187 8.56 23.23 -11.01
N GLY A 188 7.27 23.27 -11.37
CA GLY A 188 6.61 24.47 -11.89
C GLY A 188 6.24 25.43 -10.76
N ASN A 189 5.30 26.35 -11.03
CA ASN A 189 4.70 27.22 -9.99
C ASN A 189 3.81 26.40 -9.06
N VAL A 190 4.42 25.79 -8.04
CA VAL A 190 3.71 24.98 -7.05
C VAL A 190 3.53 25.81 -5.79
N ASP A 191 2.31 25.82 -5.26
CA ASP A 191 2.03 26.44 -3.97
C ASP A 191 2.67 25.62 -2.84
N VAL A 192 3.81 26.09 -2.35
CA VAL A 192 4.58 25.44 -1.26
C VAL A 192 3.74 25.31 0.01
N VAL A 193 2.85 26.28 0.28
CA VAL A 193 1.97 26.26 1.47
C VAL A 193 0.96 25.12 1.33
N ALA A 194 0.35 24.95 0.15
CA ALA A 194 -0.57 23.85 -0.12
C ALA A 194 0.11 22.48 -0.01
N LEU A 195 1.34 22.33 -0.51
CA LEU A 195 2.14 21.11 -0.37
C LEU A 195 2.41 20.76 1.09
N PHE A 196 2.83 21.76 1.88
CA PHE A 196 3.16 21.57 3.29
C PHE A 196 1.93 21.21 4.11
N LEU A 197 0.81 21.91 3.90
CA LEU A 197 -0.46 21.61 4.53
C LEU A 197 -0.99 20.24 4.14
N GLY A 198 -0.86 19.87 2.87
CA GLY A 198 -1.22 18.55 2.36
C GLY A 198 -0.41 17.45 3.05
N ALA A 199 0.91 17.60 3.14
CA ALA A 199 1.80 16.65 3.81
C ALA A 199 1.46 16.48 5.30
N ILE A 200 1.27 17.58 6.05
CA ILE A 200 0.88 17.54 7.47
C ILE A 200 -0.48 16.84 7.62
N THR A 201 -1.46 17.21 6.80
CA THR A 201 -2.79 16.61 6.85
C THR A 201 -2.72 15.11 6.57
N SER A 202 -1.92 14.70 5.55
CA SER A 202 -1.73 13.29 5.22
C SER A 202 -1.08 12.51 6.37
N MET A 203 -0.13 13.11 7.10
CA MET A 203 0.49 12.53 8.30
C MET A 203 -0.52 12.33 9.42
N MET A 204 -1.28 13.38 9.78
CA MET A 204 -2.24 13.31 10.89
C MET A 204 -3.35 12.29 10.62
N VAL A 205 -3.97 12.42 9.46
CA VAL A 205 -5.06 11.51 9.04
C VAL A 205 -4.52 10.11 8.79
N GLY A 206 -3.32 9.98 8.22
CA GLY A 206 -2.62 8.72 8.01
C GLY A 206 -2.38 7.97 9.32
N TYR A 207 -1.92 8.66 10.38
CA TYR A 207 -1.71 8.04 11.69
C TYR A 207 -3.01 7.46 12.27
N ILE A 208 -4.09 8.23 12.22
CA ILE A 208 -5.42 7.79 12.70
C ILE A 208 -5.89 6.58 11.90
N SER A 209 -5.78 6.64 10.58
CA SER A 209 -6.21 5.58 9.66
C SER A 209 -5.41 4.28 9.87
N LEU A 210 -4.10 4.37 10.07
CA LEU A 210 -3.24 3.20 10.33
C LEU A 210 -3.60 2.54 11.67
N LYS A 211 -3.82 3.31 12.73
CA LYS A 211 -4.26 2.79 14.03
C LYS A 211 -5.66 2.18 13.98
N PHE A 212 -6.55 2.79 13.22
CA PHE A 212 -7.89 2.25 12.98
C PHE A 212 -7.83 0.92 12.23
N LEU A 213 -7.04 0.85 11.14
CA LEU A 213 -6.85 -0.38 10.39
C LEU A 213 -6.27 -1.50 11.27
N GLN A 214 -5.25 -1.20 12.07
CA GLN A 214 -4.69 -2.16 13.01
C GLN A 214 -5.78 -2.78 13.90
N LYS A 215 -6.64 -1.93 14.48
CA LYS A 215 -7.74 -2.38 15.34
C LYS A 215 -8.75 -3.27 14.59
N ILE A 216 -9.05 -2.95 13.33
CA ILE A 216 -9.99 -3.72 12.49
C ILE A 216 -9.40 -5.09 12.14
N VAL A 217 -8.13 -5.16 11.73
CA VAL A 217 -7.44 -6.43 11.41
C VAL A 217 -7.37 -7.33 12.64
N MET A 218 -7.02 -6.78 13.82
CA MET A 218 -6.95 -7.54 15.06
C MET A 218 -8.33 -8.08 15.49
N LYS A 219 -9.41 -7.36 15.16
CA LYS A 219 -10.79 -7.77 15.46
C LYS A 219 -11.43 -8.72 14.43
N GLU A 220 -10.68 -9.16 13.43
CA GLU A 220 -11.19 -10.01 12.34
C GLU A 220 -12.39 -9.37 11.58
N LYS A 221 -12.34 -8.07 11.35
CA LYS A 221 -13.35 -7.30 10.63
C LYS A 221 -12.84 -6.70 9.32
N PHE A 222 -11.77 -7.30 8.79
CA PHE A 222 -11.10 -6.82 7.58
C PHE A 222 -12.02 -6.90 6.34
N HIS A 223 -12.92 -7.90 6.32
CA HIS A 223 -13.93 -8.07 5.28
C HIS A 223 -14.90 -6.90 5.15
N LEU A 224 -15.05 -6.04 6.16
CA LEU A 224 -15.92 -4.87 6.06
C LEU A 224 -15.51 -3.92 4.95
N PHE A 225 -14.21 -3.82 4.68
CA PHE A 225 -13.70 -3.02 3.57
C PHE A 225 -14.02 -3.62 2.20
N ALA A 226 -14.31 -4.92 2.12
CA ALA A 226 -14.74 -5.55 0.88
C ALA A 226 -16.04 -4.96 0.36
N TYR A 227 -17.01 -4.74 1.23
CA TYR A 227 -18.29 -4.13 0.86
C TYR A 227 -18.10 -2.71 0.31
N TYR A 228 -17.23 -1.93 0.94
CA TYR A 228 -16.88 -0.60 0.45
C TYR A 228 -16.27 -0.66 -0.95
N CYS A 229 -15.26 -1.52 -1.16
CA CYS A 229 -14.60 -1.68 -2.46
C CYS A 229 -15.60 -2.12 -3.54
N TRP A 230 -16.54 -3.01 -3.22
CA TRP A 230 -17.57 -3.45 -4.16
C TRP A 230 -18.55 -2.33 -4.51
N ILE A 231 -19.01 -1.56 -3.52
CA ILE A 231 -19.94 -0.44 -3.77
C ILE A 231 -19.26 0.59 -4.68
N VAL A 232 -18.06 1.05 -4.31
CA VAL A 232 -17.33 2.05 -5.10
C VAL A 232 -16.96 1.50 -6.46
N GLY A 233 -16.47 0.26 -6.55
CA GLY A 233 -16.11 -0.37 -7.82
C GLY A 233 -17.31 -0.52 -8.76
N LEU A 234 -18.47 -0.95 -8.26
CA LEU A 234 -19.70 -1.05 -9.07
C LEU A 234 -20.19 0.33 -9.55
N ILE A 235 -20.15 1.33 -8.68
CA ILE A 235 -20.51 2.71 -9.05
C ILE A 235 -19.57 3.20 -10.15
N THR A 236 -18.26 3.03 -10.00
CA THR A 236 -17.26 3.47 -10.99
C THR A 236 -17.45 2.77 -12.34
N VAL A 237 -17.69 1.45 -12.34
CA VAL A 237 -17.96 0.70 -13.58
C VAL A 237 -19.26 1.15 -14.22
N PHE A 238 -20.32 1.35 -13.45
CA PHE A 238 -21.61 1.80 -13.95
C PHE A 238 -21.51 3.16 -14.65
N PHE A 239 -20.92 4.16 -13.98
CA PHE A 239 -20.77 5.50 -14.56
C PHE A 239 -19.81 5.58 -15.75
N HIS A 240 -18.92 4.61 -15.91
CA HIS A 240 -18.07 4.54 -17.09
C HIS A 240 -18.81 3.94 -18.31
N LEU A 241 -19.77 3.05 -18.08
CA LEU A 241 -20.51 2.35 -19.15
C LEU A 241 -21.75 3.11 -19.64
N PHE A 242 -22.29 3.99 -18.82
CA PHE A 242 -23.51 4.76 -19.08
C PHE A 242 -23.31 6.24 -18.88
#